data_68fa07f4d9e7a9bb286ce470a1e9ccf4
#
_entry.id   68fa07f4d9e7a9bb286ce470a1e9ccf4
#
_cell.length_a   1.000
_cell.length_b   1.000
_cell.length_c   1.000
_cell.angle_alpha   90.00
_cell.angle_beta   90.00
_cell.angle_gamma   90.00
#
_symmetry.space_group_name_H-M   'P 1'
#
loop_
_entity.id
_entity.type
_entity.pdbx_description
1 polymer ?
#
loop_
_entity_poly.entity_id
_entity_poly.type
_entity_poly.pdbx_seq_one_letter_code
_entity_poly.pdbx_strand_id
1 'polypeptide(L)'
;MQIVMFDRQSIFIHGMKISLQQRIPGVSIQGASQADELWQKLESYPEALVMLDGDQDGEFCYWLLQKTVVQFPEVKVLITATDCNKRWLQEVIHFNVLAIVPRDSTVETFALAVNSAAMGMMFLPGDWRTTPEKDIKDLKSLSARQREILTMLAAGESNKEI
;
A
#
# COMPACT_ATOMS: atom_id res chain seq x y z
N MET A 1 -2.51 9.30 15.08
CA MET A 1 -2.14 8.64 13.80
C MET A 1 -2.63 9.49 12.64
N GLN A 2 -1.76 9.70 11.65
CA GLN A 2 -2.11 10.48 10.48
C GLN A 2 -2.25 9.56 9.28
N ILE A 3 -3.34 9.74 8.53
CA ILE A 3 -3.61 9.00 7.31
C ILE A 3 -3.83 10.01 6.19
N VAL A 4 -3.18 9.79 5.06
CA VAL A 4 -3.45 10.58 3.86
C VAL A 4 -4.06 9.63 2.84
N MET A 5 -5.29 9.93 2.42
CA MET A 5 -6.00 9.10 1.43
C MET A 5 -5.85 9.70 0.05
N PHE A 6 -5.21 8.98 -0.84
CA PHE A 6 -5.10 9.35 -2.25
C PHE A 6 -6.16 8.56 -3.02
N ASP A 7 -7.27 9.21 -3.33
CA ASP A 7 -8.44 8.51 -3.86
C ASP A 7 -9.19 9.43 -4.82
N ARG A 8 -9.73 8.84 -5.90
CA ARG A 8 -10.52 9.57 -6.88
C ARG A 8 -11.89 9.95 -6.37
N GLN A 9 -12.40 9.20 -5.39
CA GLN A 9 -13.78 9.34 -4.95
C GLN A 9 -13.83 10.06 -3.63
N SER A 10 -14.21 11.33 -3.68
CA SER A 10 -14.28 12.14 -2.46
C SER A 10 -15.29 11.58 -1.46
N ILE A 11 -16.34 10.92 -1.94
CA ILE A 11 -17.31 10.33 -1.02
C ILE A 11 -16.71 9.15 -0.26
N PHE A 12 -15.82 8.40 -0.89
CA PHE A 12 -15.12 7.32 -0.21
C PHE A 12 -14.20 7.86 0.88
N ILE A 13 -13.50 8.95 0.57
CA ILE A 13 -12.64 9.62 1.56
C ILE A 13 -13.47 10.08 2.74
N HIS A 14 -14.59 10.74 2.46
CA HIS A 14 -15.45 11.27 3.51
C HIS A 14 -16.02 10.16 4.39
N GLY A 15 -16.53 9.10 3.77
CA GLY A 15 -17.08 7.98 4.51
C GLY A 15 -16.03 7.29 5.36
N MET A 16 -14.84 7.09 4.80
CA MET A 16 -13.76 6.45 5.53
C MET A 16 -13.31 7.29 6.72
N LYS A 17 -13.23 8.61 6.51
CA LYS A 17 -12.86 9.52 7.57
C LYS A 17 -13.81 9.40 8.77
N ILE A 18 -15.11 9.49 8.51
CA ILE A 18 -16.10 9.38 9.57
C ILE A 18 -16.04 8.02 10.24
N SER A 19 -15.96 6.96 9.43
CA SER A 19 -16.02 5.59 9.94
C SER A 19 -14.80 5.24 10.79
N LEU A 20 -13.61 5.62 10.33
CA LEU A 20 -12.40 5.30 11.08
C LEU A 20 -12.25 6.14 12.33
N GLN A 21 -12.73 7.39 12.29
CA GLN A 21 -12.69 8.25 13.48
C GLN A 21 -13.50 7.67 14.62
N GLN A 22 -14.54 6.90 14.31
CA GLN A 22 -15.35 6.25 15.33
C GLN A 22 -14.68 5.04 15.94
N ARG A 23 -13.70 4.45 15.24
CA ARG A 23 -13.09 3.17 15.67
C ARG A 23 -11.66 3.31 16.10
N ILE A 24 -10.96 4.34 15.64
CA ILE A 24 -9.54 4.53 15.97
C ILE A 24 -9.40 5.89 16.63
N PRO A 25 -9.27 5.92 17.96
CA PRO A 25 -9.16 7.19 18.65
C PRO A 25 -7.94 7.99 18.20
N GLY A 26 -8.17 9.27 17.97
CA GLY A 26 -7.07 10.16 17.60
C GLY A 26 -6.62 10.08 16.15
N VAL A 27 -7.30 9.30 15.31
CA VAL A 27 -6.91 9.22 13.90
C VAL A 27 -7.31 10.52 13.19
N SER A 28 -6.43 10.99 12.32
CA SER A 28 -6.67 12.15 11.48
C SER A 28 -6.49 11.72 10.03
N ILE A 29 -7.48 12.01 9.20
CA ILE A 29 -7.48 11.60 7.81
C ILE A 29 -7.61 12.82 6.92
N GLN A 30 -6.71 12.95 5.97
CA GLN A 30 -6.74 14.01 4.98
C GLN A 30 -6.79 13.39 3.59
N GLY A 31 -7.55 14.02 2.70
CA GLY A 31 -7.65 13.54 1.33
C GLY A 31 -6.69 14.27 0.41
N ALA A 32 -6.27 13.58 -0.64
CA ALA A 32 -5.50 14.17 -1.72
C ALA A 32 -5.96 13.56 -3.03
N SER A 33 -6.07 14.38 -4.07
CA SER A 33 -6.48 13.92 -5.39
C SER A 33 -5.39 14.10 -6.43
N GLN A 34 -4.31 14.78 -6.09
CA GLN A 34 -3.17 15.03 -6.97
C GLN A 34 -1.90 14.62 -6.27
N ALA A 35 -0.91 14.17 -7.05
CA ALA A 35 0.37 13.75 -6.49
C ALA A 35 1.02 14.85 -5.65
N ASP A 36 0.98 16.08 -6.15
CA ASP A 36 1.56 17.22 -5.43
C ASP A 36 0.92 17.40 -4.06
N GLU A 37 -0.39 17.26 -4.00
CA GLU A 37 -1.11 17.34 -2.73
C GLU A 37 -0.68 16.27 -1.75
N LEU A 38 -0.55 15.06 -2.26
CA LEU A 38 -0.10 13.95 -1.41
C LEU A 38 1.26 14.25 -0.82
N TRP A 39 2.20 14.64 -1.66
CA TRP A 39 3.56 14.88 -1.20
C TRP A 39 3.64 16.08 -0.26
N GLN A 40 2.84 17.10 -0.51
CA GLN A 40 2.79 18.26 0.37
C GLN A 40 2.33 17.86 1.77
N LYS A 41 1.32 17.02 1.85
CA LYS A 41 0.83 16.55 3.15
C LYS A 41 1.83 15.64 3.84
N LEU A 42 2.57 14.84 3.06
CA LEU A 42 3.60 14.00 3.64
C LEU A 42 4.79 14.78 4.13
N GLU A 43 5.03 15.99 3.60
CA GLU A 43 6.07 16.84 4.17
C GLU A 43 5.75 17.21 5.61
N SER A 44 4.48 17.40 5.91
CA SER A 44 4.06 17.68 7.27
C SER A 44 4.00 16.43 8.14
N TYR A 45 3.75 15.27 7.54
CA TYR A 45 3.58 14.02 8.27
C TYR A 45 4.32 12.90 7.54
N PRO A 46 5.68 12.90 7.59
CA PRO A 46 6.45 11.94 6.78
C PRO A 46 6.31 10.49 7.21
N GLU A 47 5.71 10.23 8.36
CA GLU A 47 5.47 8.86 8.82
C GLU A 47 4.01 8.46 8.69
N ALA A 48 3.23 9.20 7.94
CA ALA A 48 1.80 8.93 7.81
C ALA A 48 1.57 7.59 7.10
N LEU A 49 0.37 7.04 7.32
CA LEU A 49 -0.11 5.93 6.53
C LEU A 49 -0.76 6.50 5.27
N VAL A 50 -0.34 6.05 4.10
CA VAL A 50 -0.96 6.43 2.84
C VAL A 50 -1.96 5.37 2.45
N MET A 51 -3.22 5.77 2.28
CA MET A 51 -4.25 4.85 1.79
C MET A 51 -4.46 5.17 0.30
N LEU A 52 -4.03 4.28 -0.56
CA LEU A 52 -3.98 4.50 -1.99
C LEU A 52 -5.11 3.78 -2.70
N ASP A 53 -5.79 4.49 -3.60
CA ASP A 53 -6.81 3.92 -4.48
C ASP A 53 -6.11 3.08 -5.55
N GLY A 54 -6.19 1.76 -5.43
CA GLY A 54 -5.55 0.82 -6.33
C GLY A 54 -6.37 0.49 -7.56
N ASP A 55 -7.55 1.10 -7.72
CA ASP A 55 -8.35 0.93 -8.92
C ASP A 55 -7.96 1.89 -10.03
N GLN A 56 -7.01 2.75 -9.77
CA GLN A 56 -6.46 3.64 -10.78
C GLN A 56 -5.50 2.87 -11.69
N ASP A 57 -5.02 3.56 -12.73
CA ASP A 57 -4.08 2.96 -13.65
C ASP A 57 -2.85 2.42 -12.91
N GLY A 58 -2.49 1.17 -13.22
CA GLY A 58 -1.40 0.51 -12.51
C GLY A 58 -0.04 1.16 -12.71
N GLU A 59 0.22 1.70 -13.90
CA GLU A 59 1.48 2.39 -14.15
C GLU A 59 1.58 3.67 -13.34
N PHE A 60 0.46 4.39 -13.25
CA PHE A 60 0.43 5.59 -12.44
C PHE A 60 0.64 5.26 -10.97
N CYS A 61 -0.02 4.22 -10.47
CA CYS A 61 0.13 3.81 -9.07
C CYS A 61 1.57 3.38 -8.77
N TYR A 62 2.18 2.65 -9.68
CA TYR A 62 3.57 2.24 -9.52
C TYR A 62 4.49 3.46 -9.43
N TRP A 63 4.31 4.40 -10.36
CA TRP A 63 5.11 5.62 -10.38
C TRP A 63 4.92 6.42 -9.09
N LEU A 64 3.68 6.57 -8.67
CA LEU A 64 3.36 7.35 -7.47
C LEU A 64 4.00 6.74 -6.23
N LEU A 65 3.88 5.42 -6.08
CA LEU A 65 4.45 4.72 -4.93
C LEU A 65 5.97 4.80 -4.93
N GLN A 66 6.58 4.60 -6.09
CA GLN A 66 8.03 4.66 -6.19
C GLN A 66 8.54 6.03 -5.77
N LYS A 67 7.93 7.09 -6.27
CA LYS A 67 8.32 8.45 -5.91
C LYS A 67 8.08 8.72 -4.43
N THR A 68 6.96 8.24 -3.92
CA THR A 68 6.59 8.50 -2.54
C THR A 68 7.56 7.86 -1.56
N VAL A 69 7.92 6.59 -1.78
CA VAL A 69 8.80 5.91 -0.82
C VAL A 69 10.24 6.40 -0.94
N VAL A 70 10.64 6.92 -2.09
CA VAL A 70 11.97 7.50 -2.21
C VAL A 70 12.08 8.80 -1.40
N GLN A 71 11.04 9.63 -1.46
CA GLN A 71 11.02 10.91 -0.74
C GLN A 71 10.66 10.74 0.73
N PHE A 72 9.83 9.78 1.05
CA PHE A 72 9.32 9.57 2.41
C PHE A 72 9.48 8.10 2.79
N PRO A 73 10.70 7.67 3.11
CA PRO A 73 10.95 6.24 3.35
C PRO A 73 10.27 5.68 4.60
N GLU A 74 9.78 6.55 5.49
CA GLU A 74 9.10 6.09 6.69
C GLU A 74 7.60 5.92 6.51
N VAL A 75 7.09 6.24 5.34
CA VAL A 75 5.65 6.13 5.07
C VAL A 75 5.25 4.66 5.02
N LYS A 76 4.02 4.37 5.46
CA LYS A 76 3.42 3.06 5.34
C LYS A 76 2.27 3.15 4.36
N VAL A 77 2.04 2.10 3.59
CA VAL A 77 1.05 2.14 2.52
C VAL A 77 0.00 1.06 2.69
N LEU A 78 -1.24 1.44 2.58
CA LEU A 78 -2.38 0.54 2.48
C LEU A 78 -3.05 0.80 1.12
N ILE A 79 -3.26 -0.25 0.35
CA ILE A 79 -3.89 -0.13 -0.96
C ILE A 79 -5.29 -0.71 -0.91
N THR A 80 -6.27 0.05 -1.39
CA THR A 80 -7.62 -0.48 -1.58
C THR A 80 -7.79 -0.84 -3.05
N ALA A 81 -8.45 -1.96 -3.34
CA ALA A 81 -8.63 -2.37 -4.72
C ALA A 81 -9.87 -3.25 -4.84
N THR A 82 -10.61 -3.07 -5.94
CA THR A 82 -11.72 -3.96 -6.24
C THR A 82 -11.21 -5.35 -6.60
N ASP A 83 -10.13 -5.40 -7.39
CA ASP A 83 -9.49 -6.66 -7.75
C ASP A 83 -8.11 -6.70 -7.11
N CYS A 84 -7.96 -7.47 -6.04
CA CYS A 84 -6.72 -7.57 -5.30
C CYS A 84 -5.72 -8.52 -5.94
N ASN A 85 -6.05 -9.12 -7.07
CA ASN A 85 -5.17 -10.05 -7.76
C ASN A 85 -4.47 -9.42 -8.96
N LYS A 86 -4.54 -8.12 -9.11
CA LYS A 86 -3.85 -7.43 -10.19
C LYS A 86 -2.36 -7.63 -10.09
N ARG A 87 -1.73 -7.82 -11.24
CA ARG A 87 -0.30 -8.13 -11.27
C ARG A 87 0.55 -7.03 -10.67
N TRP A 88 0.20 -5.77 -10.93
CA TRP A 88 1.03 -4.66 -10.45
C TRP A 88 1.06 -4.59 -8.92
N LEU A 89 0.04 -5.12 -8.26
CA LEU A 89 0.03 -5.17 -6.79
C LEU A 89 1.16 -6.05 -6.27
N GLN A 90 1.45 -7.14 -6.97
CA GLN A 90 2.56 -7.99 -6.60
C GLN A 90 3.90 -7.30 -6.80
N GLU A 91 3.96 -6.43 -7.81
CA GLU A 91 5.19 -5.72 -8.14
C GLU A 91 5.52 -4.60 -7.16
N VAL A 92 4.51 -4.03 -6.49
CA VAL A 92 4.74 -2.90 -5.60
C VAL A 92 4.77 -3.28 -4.13
N ILE A 93 4.61 -4.55 -3.81
CA ILE A 93 4.52 -4.98 -2.42
C ILE A 93 5.74 -4.55 -1.59
N HIS A 94 6.88 -4.37 -2.24
CA HIS A 94 8.10 -3.96 -1.55
C HIS A 94 8.23 -2.45 -1.39
N PHE A 95 7.27 -1.66 -1.85
CA PHE A 95 7.29 -0.20 -1.70
C PHE A 95 6.59 0.22 -0.41
N ASN A 96 6.93 -0.40 0.70
CA ASN A 96 6.34 -0.12 2.01
C ASN A 96 4.85 -0.43 2.07
N VAL A 97 4.36 -1.30 1.19
CA VAL A 97 2.96 -1.70 1.21
C VAL A 97 2.78 -2.75 2.28
N LEU A 98 2.04 -2.40 3.33
CA LEU A 98 1.78 -3.31 4.45
C LEU A 98 0.38 -3.89 4.42
N ALA A 99 -0.54 -3.30 3.66
CA ALA A 99 -1.90 -3.81 3.63
C ALA A 99 -2.49 -3.66 2.23
N ILE A 100 -3.25 -4.68 1.83
CA ILE A 100 -4.08 -4.63 0.63
C ILE A 100 -5.46 -5.06 1.07
N VAL A 101 -6.45 -4.21 0.86
CA VAL A 101 -7.79 -4.43 1.40
C VAL A 101 -8.81 -4.31 0.27
N PRO A 102 -9.67 -5.31 0.09
CA PRO A 102 -10.75 -5.19 -0.89
C PRO A 102 -11.60 -3.96 -0.59
N ARG A 103 -11.92 -3.23 -1.64
CA ARG A 103 -12.56 -1.93 -1.48
C ARG A 103 -13.96 -2.04 -0.88
N ASP A 104 -14.62 -3.18 -1.03
CA ASP A 104 -15.95 -3.42 -0.47
C ASP A 104 -15.91 -4.04 0.92
N SER A 105 -14.75 -4.04 1.57
CA SER A 105 -14.62 -4.57 2.92
C SER A 105 -15.40 -3.74 3.93
N THR A 106 -15.70 -4.36 5.07
CA THR A 106 -16.38 -3.65 6.16
C THR A 106 -15.45 -2.64 6.80
N VAL A 107 -16.04 -1.69 7.51
CA VAL A 107 -15.25 -0.70 8.24
C VAL A 107 -14.39 -1.36 9.30
N GLU A 108 -14.87 -2.42 9.92
CA GLU A 108 -14.09 -3.17 10.91
C GLU A 108 -12.83 -3.75 10.28
N THR A 109 -12.93 -4.26 9.05
CA THR A 109 -11.78 -4.79 8.34
C THR A 109 -10.78 -3.68 8.03
N PHE A 110 -11.27 -2.52 7.58
CA PHE A 110 -10.38 -1.40 7.32
C PHE A 110 -9.69 -0.93 8.58
N ALA A 111 -10.41 -0.85 9.70
CA ALA A 111 -9.80 -0.44 10.95
C ALA A 111 -8.72 -1.43 11.38
N LEU A 112 -8.98 -2.72 11.23
CA LEU A 112 -8.01 -3.75 11.56
C LEU A 112 -6.77 -3.64 10.68
N ALA A 113 -6.95 -3.43 9.39
CA ALA A 113 -5.85 -3.28 8.45
C ALA A 113 -5.00 -2.05 8.77
N VAL A 114 -5.66 -0.93 9.09
CA VAL A 114 -4.96 0.30 9.44
C VAL A 114 -4.13 0.11 10.70
N ASN A 115 -4.72 -0.49 11.73
CA ASN A 115 -3.99 -0.72 12.97
C ASN A 115 -2.83 -1.67 12.78
N SER A 116 -3.01 -2.72 11.97
CA SER A 116 -1.94 -3.67 11.68
C SER A 116 -0.78 -2.98 10.97
N ALA A 117 -1.10 -2.21 9.94
CA ALA A 117 -0.08 -1.50 9.19
C ALA A 117 0.65 -0.48 10.05
N ALA A 118 -0.08 0.20 10.94
CA ALA A 118 0.53 1.18 11.85
C ALA A 118 1.56 0.52 12.76
N MET A 119 1.36 -0.76 13.09
CA MET A 119 2.31 -1.52 13.91
C MET A 119 3.40 -2.18 13.09
N GLY A 120 3.42 -1.94 11.78
CA GLY A 120 4.41 -2.55 10.90
C GLY A 120 4.09 -3.97 10.49
N MET A 121 2.87 -4.43 10.75
CA MET A 121 2.46 -5.79 10.42
C MET A 121 1.71 -5.81 9.10
N MET A 122 1.86 -6.90 8.35
CA MET A 122 1.19 -7.02 7.06
C MET A 122 -0.23 -7.51 7.22
N PHE A 123 -1.12 -6.98 6.39
CA PHE A 123 -2.53 -7.38 6.34
C PHE A 123 -2.88 -7.58 4.87
N LEU A 124 -3.05 -8.83 4.46
CA LEU A 124 -3.30 -9.17 3.05
C LEU A 124 -4.58 -9.99 2.94
N PRO A 125 -5.24 -9.95 1.78
CA PRO A 125 -6.44 -10.78 1.57
C PRO A 125 -6.12 -12.26 1.77
N GLY A 126 -7.13 -13.01 2.23
CA GLY A 126 -6.93 -14.42 2.49
C GLY A 126 -6.53 -15.24 1.28
N ASP A 127 -6.91 -14.79 0.09
CA ASP A 127 -6.55 -15.47 -1.15
C ASP A 127 -5.29 -14.89 -1.81
N TRP A 128 -4.58 -14.01 -1.13
CA TRP A 128 -3.35 -13.43 -1.63
C TRP A 128 -2.29 -14.52 -1.79
N ARG A 129 -1.63 -14.52 -2.95
CA ARG A 129 -0.58 -15.50 -3.23
C ARG A 129 0.68 -14.79 -3.65
N THR A 130 1.75 -15.03 -2.91
CA THR A 130 3.00 -14.34 -3.18
C THR A 130 3.89 -15.13 -4.13
N THR A 131 3.92 -16.46 -4.03
CA THR A 131 4.82 -17.25 -4.86
C THR A 131 4.25 -18.61 -5.18
N PRO A 132 3.21 -18.70 -6.02
CA PRO A 132 2.79 -20.00 -6.52
C PRO A 132 3.93 -20.61 -7.33
N GLU A 133 3.92 -21.92 -7.42
CA GLU A 133 4.95 -22.62 -8.16
C GLU A 133 5.08 -22.13 -9.60
N LYS A 134 3.96 -21.78 -10.19
CA LYS A 134 3.93 -21.20 -11.51
C LYS A 134 4.76 -19.94 -11.60
N ASP A 135 4.72 -19.11 -10.56
CA ASP A 135 5.44 -17.84 -10.54
C ASP A 135 6.94 -18.05 -10.34
N ILE A 136 7.32 -19.17 -9.73
CA ILE A 136 8.73 -19.47 -9.57
C ILE A 136 9.39 -19.62 -10.93
N LYS A 137 8.68 -20.18 -11.90
CA LYS A 137 9.20 -20.26 -13.26
C LYS A 137 9.33 -18.87 -13.86
N ASP A 138 8.39 -18.00 -13.58
CA ASP A 138 8.43 -16.64 -14.08
C ASP A 138 9.58 -15.87 -13.46
N LEU A 139 9.95 -16.19 -12.23
CA LEU A 139 11.06 -15.52 -11.58
C LEU A 139 12.36 -15.69 -12.35
N LYS A 140 12.51 -16.82 -13.02
CA LYS A 140 13.73 -17.08 -13.81
C LYS A 140 13.83 -16.18 -15.02
N SER A 141 12.71 -15.63 -15.48
CA SER A 141 12.70 -14.72 -16.61
C SER A 141 12.71 -13.27 -16.21
N LEU A 142 12.70 -12.98 -14.90
CA LEU A 142 12.74 -11.61 -14.42
C LEU A 142 14.13 -11.02 -14.59
N SER A 143 14.19 -9.70 -14.61
CA SER A 143 15.47 -9.01 -14.65
C SER A 143 16.25 -9.30 -13.38
N ALA A 144 17.56 -9.10 -13.45
CA ALA A 144 18.40 -9.32 -12.28
C ALA A 144 17.93 -8.47 -11.10
N ARG A 145 17.53 -7.22 -11.37
CA ARG A 145 17.07 -6.35 -10.31
C ARG A 145 15.79 -6.89 -9.67
N GLN A 146 14.87 -7.38 -10.46
CA GLN A 146 13.63 -7.93 -9.94
C GLN A 146 13.88 -9.17 -9.09
N ARG A 147 14.79 -10.03 -9.54
CA ARG A 147 15.14 -11.22 -8.77
C ARG A 147 15.84 -10.84 -7.47
N GLU A 148 16.66 -9.82 -7.50
CA GLU A 148 17.34 -9.34 -6.32
C GLU A 148 16.33 -8.89 -5.26
N ILE A 149 15.33 -8.11 -5.68
CA ILE A 149 14.30 -7.65 -4.77
C ILE A 149 13.54 -8.82 -4.17
N LEU A 150 13.17 -9.79 -5.00
CA LEU A 150 12.44 -10.95 -4.53
C LEU A 150 13.26 -11.77 -3.56
N THR A 151 14.55 -11.90 -3.80
CA THR A 151 15.43 -12.62 -2.91
C THR A 151 15.51 -11.90 -1.55
N MET A 152 15.59 -10.60 -1.56
CA MET A 152 15.62 -9.83 -0.33
C MET A 152 14.34 -10.02 0.46
N LEU A 153 13.19 -10.02 -0.21
CA LEU A 153 11.92 -10.25 0.46
C LEU A 153 11.84 -11.65 1.04
N ALA A 154 12.26 -12.64 0.27
CA ALA A 154 12.22 -14.03 0.72
C ALA A 154 13.15 -14.27 1.90
N ALA A 155 14.29 -13.60 1.91
CA ALA A 155 15.26 -13.72 3.00
C ALA A 155 14.87 -12.88 4.20
N GLY A 156 13.93 -11.99 4.04
CA GLY A 156 13.55 -11.09 5.11
C GLY A 156 14.59 -10.05 5.40
N GLU A 157 15.43 -9.70 4.41
CA GLU A 157 16.44 -8.71 4.61
C GLU A 157 16.87 -8.14 3.31
N SER A 158 17.73 -7.27 3.36
CA SER A 158 18.21 -6.62 2.25
C SER A 158 19.36 -7.33 1.64
N ASN A 159 19.59 -8.21 1.27
CA ASN A 159 20.68 -8.76 0.72
C ASN A 159 20.80 -9.14 -0.54
N LYS A 160 21.27 -9.32 -1.15
CA LYS A 160 21.52 -9.56 -2.02
C LYS A 160 21.77 -10.12 -2.87
N GLU A 161 22.04 -10.39 -3.28
CA GLU A 161 22.34 -10.67 -4.24
C GLU A 161 22.07 -11.45 -5.05
N ILE A 162 22.11 -11.53 -5.70
CA ILE A 162 21.61 -12.52 -6.51
C ILE A 162 22.31 -12.70 -7.76
#